data_3a050531f44fc02cd23cc05e87c39c56
#
_entry.id   3a050531f44fc02cd23cc05e87c39c56
#
_cell.length_a   1.000
_cell.length_b   1.000
_cell.length_c   1.000
_cell.angle_alpha   90.00
_cell.angle_beta   90.00
_cell.angle_gamma   90.00
#
_symmetry.space_group_name_H-M   'P 1'
#
loop_
_entity.id
_entity.type
_entity.pdbx_description
1 polymer ?
#
loop_
_entity_poly.entity_id
_entity_poly.type
_entity_poly.pdbx_seq_one_letter_code
_entity_poly.pdbx_strand_id
1 'polypeptide(L)'
;EISSKPLRVVSLSPTATEMIYEIGGTVVARDSSSRFPTNIMELPTVGSAYSPNVEAIVAQNPDLIVIEALTQARFIGQLSQFGIPVFAVRAASLADVTDGLKDLGTILDLQDESIAAIAEINEKISSISKGFSYSGDILILISDADRNLYAAKPESYAGLIADLLGLNNLAKGMDDVGPYPGYTLWSGEVAARSNPSHILTISPAPPPAPKLSETLINIPGFNRLPAIQNGNVKELNPTLFMQAPGPRIVDALEEMSSLLIE
;
A
#
# COMPACT_ATOMS: atom_id res chain seq x y z
N GLU A 1 -3.63 5.27 27.50
CA GLU A 1 -3.71 3.86 27.89
C GLU A 1 -5.14 3.36 27.61
N ILE A 2 -5.28 2.24 26.88
CA ILE A 2 -6.59 1.64 26.56
C ILE A 2 -6.91 0.68 27.71
N SER A 3 -7.90 1.04 28.53
CA SER A 3 -8.24 0.30 29.75
C SER A 3 -9.38 -0.72 29.58
N SER A 4 -10.08 -0.69 28.46
CA SER A 4 -11.18 -1.59 28.12
C SER A 4 -11.28 -1.75 26.61
N LYS A 5 -11.94 -2.81 26.13
CA LYS A 5 -12.20 -3.05 24.69
C LYS A 5 -12.89 -1.82 24.09
N PRO A 6 -12.32 -1.22 23.03
CA PRO A 6 -12.98 -0.15 22.28
C PRO A 6 -14.25 -0.68 21.58
N LEU A 7 -15.31 0.14 21.63
CA LEU A 7 -16.59 -0.16 20.99
C LEU A 7 -16.90 0.76 19.80
N ARG A 8 -16.24 1.92 19.75
CA ARG A 8 -16.47 2.96 18.75
C ARG A 8 -15.17 3.39 18.10
N VAL A 9 -14.71 2.58 17.16
CA VAL A 9 -13.45 2.82 16.46
C VAL A 9 -13.68 3.73 15.26
N VAL A 10 -12.86 4.77 15.12
CA VAL A 10 -12.77 5.58 13.89
C VAL A 10 -11.45 5.27 13.20
N SER A 11 -11.50 4.93 11.91
CA SER A 11 -10.32 4.70 11.09
C SER A 11 -10.06 5.87 10.14
N LEU A 12 -8.81 6.33 10.06
CA LEU A 12 -8.44 7.49 9.27
C LEU A 12 -7.63 7.16 8.00
N SER A 13 -7.44 5.87 7.69
CA SER A 13 -6.73 5.45 6.48
C SER A 13 -7.23 4.12 5.92
N PRO A 14 -7.07 3.87 4.62
CA PRO A 14 -7.38 2.56 4.04
C PRO A 14 -6.65 1.42 4.74
N THR A 15 -5.35 1.54 4.98
CA THR A 15 -4.54 0.56 5.71
C THR A 15 -5.13 0.20 7.07
N ALA A 16 -5.46 1.21 7.89
CA ALA A 16 -6.05 0.98 9.21
C ALA A 16 -7.43 0.33 9.12
N THR A 17 -8.27 0.79 8.19
CA THR A 17 -9.60 0.21 7.95
C THR A 17 -9.49 -1.26 7.58
N GLU A 18 -8.66 -1.59 6.59
CA GLU A 18 -8.51 -2.95 6.09
C GLU A 18 -7.94 -3.89 7.17
N MET A 19 -6.97 -3.45 7.97
CA MET A 19 -6.43 -4.24 9.09
C MET A 19 -7.49 -4.54 10.16
N ILE A 20 -8.36 -3.57 10.48
CA ILE A 20 -9.45 -3.78 11.45
C ILE A 20 -10.45 -4.81 10.94
N TYR A 21 -10.84 -4.69 9.67
CA TYR A 21 -11.82 -5.61 9.07
C TYR A 21 -11.24 -7.00 8.81
N GLU A 22 -9.96 -7.12 8.53
CA GLU A 22 -9.27 -8.41 8.33
C GLU A 22 -9.39 -9.34 9.53
N ILE A 23 -9.37 -8.77 10.73
CA ILE A 23 -9.51 -9.52 11.98
C ILE A 23 -10.95 -9.56 12.50
N GLY A 24 -11.95 -9.22 11.66
CA GLY A 24 -13.37 -9.25 12.05
C GLY A 24 -13.83 -8.04 12.90
N GLY A 25 -12.99 -7.01 13.06
CA GLY A 25 -13.38 -5.76 13.71
C GLY A 25 -14.27 -4.89 12.84
N THR A 26 -14.79 -3.80 13.40
CA THR A 26 -15.64 -2.83 12.69
C THR A 26 -15.30 -1.40 13.08
N VAL A 27 -15.64 -0.44 12.22
CA VAL A 27 -15.49 0.99 12.50
C VAL A 27 -16.84 1.69 12.46
N VAL A 28 -16.99 2.78 13.21
CA VAL A 28 -18.21 3.63 13.18
C VAL A 28 -18.11 4.75 12.15
N ALA A 29 -16.89 5.08 11.72
CA ALA A 29 -16.64 6.04 10.64
C ALA A 29 -15.26 5.79 10.04
N ARG A 30 -15.07 6.25 8.80
CA ARG A 30 -13.86 6.05 8.00
C ARG A 30 -13.39 7.34 7.34
N ASP A 31 -12.17 7.35 6.84
CA ASP A 31 -11.73 8.37 5.90
C ASP A 31 -12.38 8.16 4.51
N SER A 32 -12.40 9.20 3.69
CA SER A 32 -13.03 9.15 2.37
C SER A 32 -12.28 8.31 1.33
N SER A 33 -11.00 7.97 1.60
CA SER A 33 -10.16 7.14 0.73
C SER A 33 -10.36 5.64 0.97
N SER A 34 -10.83 5.25 2.17
CA SER A 34 -11.14 3.85 2.51
C SER A 34 -12.37 3.37 1.75
N ARG A 35 -12.19 2.34 0.92
CA ARG A 35 -13.25 1.79 0.05
C ARG A 35 -13.43 0.29 0.18
N PHE A 36 -12.59 -0.35 0.95
CA PHE A 36 -12.62 -1.79 1.20
C PHE A 36 -12.66 -2.07 2.72
N PRO A 37 -13.43 -3.08 3.12
CA PRO A 37 -14.39 -3.86 2.33
C PRO A 37 -15.61 -3.02 1.89
N THR A 38 -16.33 -3.45 0.86
CA THR A 38 -17.39 -2.63 0.21
C THR A 38 -18.53 -2.23 1.13
N ASN A 39 -18.81 -2.99 2.18
CA ASN A 39 -19.86 -2.71 3.17
C ASN A 39 -19.60 -1.44 4.01
N ILE A 40 -18.37 -0.91 4.02
CA ILE A 40 -18.07 0.34 4.74
C ILE A 40 -18.55 1.59 3.99
N MET A 41 -18.95 1.47 2.73
CA MET A 41 -19.28 2.63 1.89
C MET A 41 -20.46 3.45 2.42
N GLU A 42 -21.33 2.85 3.23
CA GLU A 42 -22.46 3.52 3.88
C GLU A 42 -22.09 4.24 5.19
N LEU A 43 -20.88 4.00 5.70
CA LEU A 43 -20.41 4.63 6.94
C LEU A 43 -20.10 6.11 6.73
N PRO A 44 -20.31 6.95 7.77
CA PRO A 44 -19.90 8.35 7.76
C PRO A 44 -18.43 8.52 7.41
N THR A 45 -18.11 9.56 6.62
CA THR A 45 -16.74 9.94 6.34
C THR A 45 -16.30 11.11 7.22
N VAL A 46 -15.06 11.04 7.72
CA VAL A 46 -14.47 12.03 8.63
C VAL A 46 -13.27 12.76 8.00
N GLY A 47 -13.40 13.13 6.74
CA GLY A 47 -12.36 13.78 5.96
C GLY A 47 -11.54 12.77 5.13
N SER A 48 -10.43 13.21 4.56
CA SER A 48 -9.51 12.33 3.82
C SER A 48 -8.34 11.89 4.69
N ALA A 49 -7.61 10.84 4.26
CA ALA A 49 -6.40 10.38 4.93
C ALA A 49 -5.33 11.51 5.09
N TYR A 50 -5.32 12.48 4.17
CA TYR A 50 -4.38 13.61 4.20
C TYR A 50 -4.92 14.86 4.90
N SER A 51 -6.23 14.94 5.11
CA SER A 51 -6.93 16.07 5.75
C SER A 51 -8.12 15.55 6.54
N PRO A 52 -7.90 14.95 7.72
CA PRO A 52 -8.96 14.49 8.60
C PRO A 52 -9.74 15.69 9.16
N ASN A 53 -11.05 15.54 9.26
CA ASN A 53 -11.94 16.53 9.87
C ASN A 53 -12.14 16.18 11.34
N VAL A 54 -11.44 16.89 12.22
CA VAL A 54 -11.43 16.61 13.67
C VAL A 54 -12.82 16.77 14.29
N GLU A 55 -13.62 17.77 13.86
CA GLU A 55 -14.98 17.97 14.38
C GLU A 55 -15.87 16.76 14.00
N ALA A 56 -15.76 16.28 12.76
CA ALA A 56 -16.50 15.10 12.29
C ALA A 56 -16.05 13.84 13.03
N ILE A 57 -14.75 13.71 13.37
CA ILE A 57 -14.22 12.60 14.17
C ILE A 57 -14.83 12.62 15.58
N VAL A 58 -14.74 13.75 16.27
CA VAL A 58 -15.24 13.90 17.65
C VAL A 58 -16.76 13.69 17.70
N ALA A 59 -17.50 14.13 16.69
CA ALA A 59 -18.94 13.93 16.59
C ALA A 59 -19.35 12.45 16.55
N GLN A 60 -18.43 11.54 16.17
CA GLN A 60 -18.68 10.09 16.23
C GLN A 60 -18.57 9.51 17.63
N ASN A 61 -18.15 10.29 18.64
CA ASN A 61 -17.87 9.85 20.00
C ASN A 61 -16.99 8.59 20.04
N PRO A 62 -15.80 8.59 19.39
CA PRO A 62 -14.96 7.41 19.36
C PRO A 62 -14.26 7.20 20.71
N ASP A 63 -14.02 5.93 21.02
CA ASP A 63 -13.17 5.50 22.14
C ASP A 63 -11.80 5.01 21.67
N LEU A 64 -11.61 4.89 20.33
CA LEU A 64 -10.33 4.65 19.68
C LEU A 64 -10.29 5.31 18.30
N ILE A 65 -9.16 5.92 17.98
CA ILE A 65 -8.83 6.36 16.61
C ILE A 65 -7.66 5.53 16.11
N VAL A 66 -7.78 4.92 14.92
CA VAL A 66 -6.69 4.17 14.26
C VAL A 66 -6.21 4.95 13.04
N ILE A 67 -4.91 5.18 12.97
CA ILE A 67 -4.23 5.93 11.90
C ILE A 67 -3.15 5.09 11.23
N GLU A 68 -2.64 5.55 10.07
CA GLU A 68 -1.44 5.02 9.45
C GLU A 68 -0.22 5.89 9.82
N ALA A 69 0.84 5.26 10.33
CA ALA A 69 1.97 5.93 10.97
C ALA A 69 2.77 6.84 10.03
N LEU A 70 3.03 6.40 8.78
CA LEU A 70 3.93 7.11 7.86
C LEU A 70 3.35 8.45 7.38
N THR A 71 2.04 8.47 7.11
CA THR A 71 1.36 9.63 6.51
C THR A 71 0.65 10.49 7.54
N GLN A 72 0.23 9.91 8.67
CA GLN A 72 -0.70 10.55 9.60
C GLN A 72 -0.13 10.85 11.00
N ALA A 73 1.12 10.45 11.31
CA ALA A 73 1.74 10.73 12.60
C ALA A 73 1.68 12.23 12.99
N ARG A 74 1.70 13.14 12.01
CA ARG A 74 1.58 14.59 12.21
C ARG A 74 0.27 15.02 12.86
N PHE A 75 -0.79 14.21 12.79
CA PHE A 75 -2.09 14.51 13.39
C PHE A 75 -2.24 14.01 14.83
N ILE A 76 -1.33 13.16 15.33
CA ILE A 76 -1.42 12.57 16.66
C ILE A 76 -1.55 13.64 17.74
N GLY A 77 -0.72 14.70 17.68
CA GLY A 77 -0.77 15.79 18.65
C GLY A 77 -2.10 16.53 18.70
N GLN A 78 -2.75 16.71 17.54
CA GLN A 78 -4.07 17.35 17.44
C GLN A 78 -5.17 16.43 17.97
N LEU A 79 -5.15 15.15 17.56
CA LEU A 79 -6.17 14.17 17.95
C LEU A 79 -6.12 13.86 19.45
N SER A 80 -4.92 13.80 20.03
CA SER A 80 -4.72 13.51 21.46
C SER A 80 -5.27 14.58 22.40
N GLN A 81 -5.47 15.83 21.92
CA GLN A 81 -6.05 16.92 22.71
C GLN A 81 -7.50 16.64 23.14
N PHE A 82 -8.19 15.74 22.45
CA PHE A 82 -9.56 15.36 22.77
C PHE A 82 -9.66 14.21 23.79
N GLY A 83 -8.53 13.75 24.33
CA GLY A 83 -8.49 12.65 25.30
C GLY A 83 -8.84 11.27 24.72
N ILE A 84 -8.93 11.15 23.39
CA ILE A 84 -9.25 9.92 22.70
C ILE A 84 -7.93 9.17 22.41
N PRO A 85 -7.80 7.89 22.76
CA PRO A 85 -6.64 7.08 22.40
C PRO A 85 -6.44 7.02 20.88
N VAL A 86 -5.19 7.17 20.45
CA VAL A 86 -4.79 7.04 19.03
C VAL A 86 -3.83 5.87 18.93
N PHE A 87 -4.14 4.91 18.08
CA PHE A 87 -3.27 3.80 17.72
C PHE A 87 -2.79 3.97 16.27
N ALA A 88 -1.49 3.78 16.04
CA ALA A 88 -0.88 3.94 14.73
C ALA A 88 -0.42 2.59 14.19
N VAL A 89 -1.01 2.15 13.08
CA VAL A 89 -0.54 0.98 12.32
C VAL A 89 0.47 1.39 11.26
N ARG A 90 1.29 0.44 10.83
CA ARG A 90 2.25 0.61 9.76
C ARG A 90 2.14 -0.58 8.79
N ALA A 91 2.55 -0.40 7.54
CA ALA A 91 2.57 -1.46 6.54
C ALA A 91 3.70 -1.25 5.51
N ALA A 92 4.91 -0.94 5.99
CA ALA A 92 6.09 -0.83 5.13
C ALA A 92 6.79 -2.18 4.91
N SER A 93 6.49 -3.18 5.74
CA SER A 93 7.04 -4.55 5.65
C SER A 93 5.96 -5.57 6.00
N LEU A 94 6.20 -6.85 5.67
CA LEU A 94 5.32 -7.94 6.10
C LEU A 94 5.21 -8.01 7.63
N ALA A 95 6.32 -7.76 8.34
CA ALA A 95 6.34 -7.72 9.81
C ALA A 95 5.43 -6.61 10.34
N ASP A 96 5.48 -5.40 9.75
CA ASP A 96 4.58 -4.30 10.14
C ASP A 96 3.10 -4.71 9.99
N VAL A 97 2.74 -5.41 8.92
CA VAL A 97 1.36 -5.88 8.68
C VAL A 97 0.94 -6.89 9.74
N THR A 98 1.77 -7.91 9.98
CA THR A 98 1.46 -8.97 10.97
C THR A 98 1.45 -8.45 12.40
N ASP A 99 2.37 -7.57 12.76
CA ASP A 99 2.43 -6.93 14.08
C ASP A 99 1.22 -6.01 14.28
N GLY A 100 0.85 -5.22 13.26
CA GLY A 100 -0.33 -4.37 13.29
C GLY A 100 -1.63 -5.15 13.49
N LEU A 101 -1.80 -6.29 12.79
CA LEU A 101 -2.95 -7.18 12.99
C LEU A 101 -2.97 -7.78 14.39
N LYS A 102 -1.83 -8.23 14.92
CA LYS A 102 -1.70 -8.77 16.26
C LYS A 102 -2.02 -7.74 17.36
N ASP A 103 -1.50 -6.53 17.22
CA ASP A 103 -1.75 -5.44 18.15
C ASP A 103 -3.21 -5.00 18.15
N LEU A 104 -3.81 -4.85 16.94
CA LEU A 104 -5.25 -4.59 16.81
C LEU A 104 -6.09 -5.72 17.37
N GLY A 105 -5.70 -6.98 17.17
CA GLY A 105 -6.34 -8.14 17.80
C GLY A 105 -6.36 -8.02 19.32
N THR A 106 -5.24 -7.59 19.93
CA THR A 106 -5.15 -7.38 21.36
C THR A 106 -6.02 -6.21 21.84
N ILE A 107 -5.99 -5.08 21.12
CA ILE A 107 -6.75 -3.86 21.44
C ILE A 107 -8.26 -4.09 21.32
N LEU A 108 -8.69 -4.82 20.29
CA LEU A 108 -10.09 -5.04 19.96
C LEU A 108 -10.68 -6.34 20.59
N ASP A 109 -9.90 -7.06 21.38
CA ASP A 109 -10.27 -8.36 21.96
C ASP A 109 -10.70 -9.37 20.88
N LEU A 110 -9.84 -9.51 19.85
CA LEU A 110 -9.95 -10.35 18.65
C LEU A 110 -8.64 -11.12 18.41
N GLN A 111 -8.03 -11.65 19.47
CA GLN A 111 -6.70 -12.28 19.39
C GLN A 111 -6.73 -13.55 18.51
N ASP A 112 -7.73 -14.39 18.68
CA ASP A 112 -7.83 -15.65 17.95
C ASP A 112 -8.04 -15.38 16.45
N GLU A 113 -8.88 -14.40 16.11
CA GLU A 113 -9.12 -13.95 14.74
C GLU A 113 -7.84 -13.36 14.11
N SER A 114 -7.09 -12.58 14.87
CA SER A 114 -5.83 -12.01 14.37
C SER A 114 -4.76 -13.07 14.13
N ILE A 115 -4.66 -14.08 15.00
CA ILE A 115 -3.75 -15.22 14.81
C ILE A 115 -4.14 -16.00 13.56
N ALA A 116 -5.43 -16.26 13.35
CA ALA A 116 -5.94 -16.97 12.18
C ALA A 116 -5.66 -16.19 10.88
N ALA A 117 -5.96 -14.88 10.85
CA ALA A 117 -5.71 -14.02 9.70
C ALA A 117 -4.21 -13.96 9.33
N ILE A 118 -3.32 -13.81 10.32
CA ILE A 118 -1.87 -13.81 10.11
C ILE A 118 -1.40 -15.15 9.55
N ALA A 119 -1.91 -16.27 10.08
CA ALA A 119 -1.56 -17.61 9.59
C ALA A 119 -1.99 -17.80 8.13
N GLU A 120 -3.21 -17.39 7.78
CA GLU A 120 -3.76 -17.46 6.43
C GLU A 120 -2.95 -16.59 5.44
N ILE A 121 -2.62 -15.35 5.80
CA ILE A 121 -1.77 -14.45 4.99
C ILE A 121 -0.42 -15.11 4.71
N ASN A 122 0.26 -15.62 5.74
CA ASN A 122 1.59 -16.24 5.59
C ASN A 122 1.54 -17.52 4.74
N GLU A 123 0.50 -18.35 4.89
CA GLU A 123 0.31 -19.55 4.10
C GLU A 123 0.10 -19.21 2.61
N LYS A 124 -0.77 -18.25 2.31
CA LYS A 124 -1.04 -17.78 0.95
C LYS A 124 0.21 -17.18 0.30
N ILE A 125 0.94 -16.30 1.00
CA ILE A 125 2.22 -15.75 0.52
C ILE A 125 3.18 -16.89 0.18
N SER A 126 3.36 -17.86 1.09
CA SER A 126 4.27 -19.00 0.88
C SER A 126 3.83 -19.86 -0.32
N SER A 127 2.54 -20.08 -0.49
CA SER A 127 1.99 -20.87 -1.59
C SER A 127 2.23 -20.18 -2.94
N ILE A 128 1.91 -18.89 -3.04
CA ILE A 128 2.11 -18.11 -4.26
C ILE A 128 3.59 -18.04 -4.61
N SER A 129 4.45 -17.67 -3.66
CA SER A 129 5.90 -17.53 -3.89
C SER A 129 6.58 -18.83 -4.31
N LYS A 130 6.13 -19.97 -3.77
CA LYS A 130 6.67 -21.29 -4.19
C LYS A 130 6.15 -21.75 -5.54
N GLY A 131 4.93 -21.37 -5.90
CA GLY A 131 4.30 -21.74 -7.18
C GLY A 131 4.72 -20.82 -8.34
N PHE A 132 5.34 -19.68 -8.05
CA PHE A 132 5.73 -18.69 -9.03
C PHE A 132 7.21 -18.82 -9.41
N SER A 133 7.50 -18.65 -10.70
CA SER A 133 8.87 -18.63 -11.22
C SER A 133 8.97 -17.64 -12.38
N TYR A 134 9.86 -16.67 -12.25
CA TYR A 134 10.14 -15.68 -13.26
C TYR A 134 11.64 -15.34 -13.24
N SER A 135 12.28 -15.32 -14.41
CA SER A 135 13.75 -15.13 -14.50
C SER A 135 14.19 -13.81 -15.11
N GLY A 136 13.22 -12.96 -15.49
CA GLY A 136 13.52 -11.66 -16.09
C GLY A 136 13.78 -10.57 -15.04
N ASP A 137 14.43 -9.49 -15.47
CA ASP A 137 14.60 -8.29 -14.67
C ASP A 137 13.34 -7.45 -14.74
N ILE A 138 12.90 -6.92 -13.61
CA ILE A 138 11.74 -6.02 -13.52
C ILE A 138 12.15 -4.61 -13.12
N LEU A 139 11.35 -3.65 -13.54
CA LEU A 139 11.42 -2.25 -13.13
C LEU A 139 10.02 -1.79 -12.74
N ILE A 140 9.83 -1.32 -11.52
CA ILE A 140 8.53 -0.81 -11.05
C ILE A 140 8.62 0.71 -10.97
N LEU A 141 7.72 1.42 -11.68
CA LEU A 141 7.78 2.88 -11.82
C LEU A 141 6.50 3.56 -11.33
N ILE A 142 6.70 4.70 -10.68
CA ILE A 142 5.69 5.73 -10.44
C ILE A 142 6.12 7.04 -11.09
N SER A 143 5.18 7.97 -11.29
CA SER A 143 5.50 9.35 -11.68
C SER A 143 4.92 10.36 -10.70
N ASP A 144 5.63 11.47 -10.50
CA ASP A 144 5.09 12.64 -9.81
C ASP A 144 4.32 13.58 -10.76
N ALA A 145 3.82 14.69 -10.21
CA ALA A 145 3.09 15.71 -10.99
C ALA A 145 3.98 16.42 -12.03
N ASP A 146 5.29 16.48 -11.81
CA ASP A 146 6.28 17.06 -12.71
C ASP A 146 6.80 16.07 -13.76
N ARG A 147 6.22 14.86 -13.78
CA ARG A 147 6.58 13.73 -14.67
C ARG A 147 7.99 13.16 -14.42
N ASN A 148 8.57 13.41 -13.26
CA ASN A 148 9.74 12.66 -12.86
C ASN A 148 9.34 11.21 -12.59
N LEU A 149 10.20 10.27 -12.98
CA LEU A 149 9.99 8.85 -12.73
C LEU A 149 10.79 8.40 -11.53
N TYR A 150 10.18 7.59 -10.70
CA TYR A 150 10.81 6.99 -9.54
C TYR A 150 10.62 5.48 -9.59
N ALA A 151 11.71 4.75 -9.40
CA ALA A 151 11.70 3.30 -9.34
C ALA A 151 11.49 2.83 -7.90
N ALA A 152 10.56 1.91 -7.71
CA ALA A 152 10.27 1.30 -6.43
C ALA A 152 11.37 0.31 -6.04
N LYS A 153 12.02 0.52 -4.91
CA LYS A 153 13.04 -0.33 -4.30
C LYS A 153 12.37 -1.39 -3.40
N PRO A 154 13.09 -2.45 -2.97
CA PRO A 154 12.54 -3.42 -2.00
C PRO A 154 11.99 -2.81 -0.70
N GLU A 155 12.47 -1.62 -0.32
CA GLU A 155 12.03 -0.88 0.86
C GLU A 155 10.70 -0.13 0.65
N SER A 156 10.18 -0.07 -0.57
CA SER A 156 8.81 0.38 -0.87
C SER A 156 7.83 -0.78 -0.80
N TYR A 157 6.53 -0.50 -0.64
CA TYR A 157 5.53 -1.57 -0.60
C TYR A 157 5.44 -2.37 -1.92
N ALA A 158 5.46 -1.70 -3.07
CA ALA A 158 5.47 -2.38 -4.37
C ALA A 158 6.74 -3.22 -4.57
N GLY A 159 7.88 -2.72 -4.09
CA GLY A 159 9.15 -3.47 -4.13
C GLY A 159 9.18 -4.64 -3.15
N LEU A 160 8.53 -4.53 -1.98
CA LEU A 160 8.32 -5.65 -1.05
C LEU A 160 7.58 -6.80 -1.71
N ILE A 161 6.49 -6.49 -2.46
CA ILE A 161 5.74 -7.52 -3.19
C ILE A 161 6.64 -8.24 -4.20
N ALA A 162 7.46 -7.49 -4.93
CA ALA A 162 8.41 -8.07 -5.87
C ALA A 162 9.48 -8.95 -5.18
N ASP A 163 9.97 -8.51 -4.02
CA ASP A 163 10.97 -9.28 -3.24
C ASP A 163 10.36 -10.59 -2.67
N LEU A 164 9.11 -10.56 -2.22
CA LEU A 164 8.37 -11.76 -1.78
C LEU A 164 8.14 -12.77 -2.91
N LEU A 165 8.02 -12.31 -4.15
CA LEU A 165 7.96 -13.17 -5.35
C LEU A 165 9.33 -13.63 -5.84
N GLY A 166 10.42 -13.20 -5.21
CA GLY A 166 11.78 -13.52 -5.62
C GLY A 166 12.22 -12.86 -6.95
N LEU A 167 11.58 -11.74 -7.32
CA LEU A 167 11.86 -11.03 -8.57
C LEU A 167 13.16 -10.24 -8.49
N ASN A 168 13.89 -10.21 -9.62
CA ASN A 168 15.06 -9.35 -9.74
C ASN A 168 14.65 -7.91 -10.07
N ASN A 169 14.51 -7.09 -9.03
CA ASN A 169 14.17 -5.67 -9.13
C ASN A 169 15.42 -4.84 -9.41
N LEU A 170 15.47 -4.15 -10.56
CA LEU A 170 16.62 -3.35 -11.00
C LEU A 170 16.92 -2.14 -10.10
N ALA A 171 15.97 -1.71 -9.27
CA ALA A 171 16.20 -0.65 -8.29
C ALA A 171 16.78 -1.16 -6.95
N LYS A 172 16.98 -2.47 -6.79
CA LYS A 172 17.53 -3.07 -5.56
C LYS A 172 18.96 -2.58 -5.31
N GLY A 173 19.21 -2.13 -4.08
CA GLY A 173 20.54 -1.66 -3.64
C GLY A 173 20.91 -0.25 -4.11
N MET A 174 19.99 0.48 -4.76
CA MET A 174 20.19 1.90 -5.08
C MET A 174 19.86 2.78 -3.86
N ASP A 175 20.49 3.94 -3.78
CA ASP A 175 20.16 4.94 -2.75
C ASP A 175 18.77 5.54 -2.98
N ASP A 176 18.12 6.04 -1.91
CA ASP A 176 16.91 6.83 -2.03
C ASP A 176 17.25 8.19 -2.66
N VAL A 177 16.60 8.51 -3.76
CA VAL A 177 16.76 9.82 -4.44
C VAL A 177 15.38 10.36 -4.78
N GLY A 178 15.02 11.47 -4.13
CA GLY A 178 13.73 12.13 -4.30
C GLY A 178 12.90 12.19 -3.02
N PRO A 179 11.62 12.61 -3.12
CA PRO A 179 10.79 12.88 -1.95
C PRO A 179 10.09 11.64 -1.39
N TYR A 180 10.22 10.47 -2.03
CA TYR A 180 9.49 9.25 -1.68
C TYR A 180 10.43 8.22 -1.04
N PRO A 181 10.32 7.93 0.26
CA PRO A 181 11.10 6.88 0.92
C PRO A 181 10.89 5.51 0.23
N GLY A 182 11.97 4.76 0.04
CA GLY A 182 11.95 3.48 -0.66
C GLY A 182 11.87 3.59 -2.19
N TYR A 183 12.08 4.79 -2.74
CA TYR A 183 12.14 5.03 -4.19
C TYR A 183 13.43 5.74 -4.58
N THR A 184 13.83 5.57 -5.83
CA THR A 184 14.97 6.26 -6.43
C THR A 184 14.58 6.92 -7.75
N LEU A 185 15.14 8.10 -8.04
CA LEU A 185 14.90 8.81 -9.30
C LEU A 185 15.41 7.98 -10.48
N TRP A 186 14.57 7.83 -11.52
CA TRP A 186 14.86 6.97 -12.66
C TRP A 186 14.72 7.71 -13.97
N SER A 187 15.84 7.94 -14.65
CA SER A 187 15.86 8.60 -15.97
C SER A 187 15.78 7.58 -17.12
N GLY A 188 15.37 8.05 -18.31
CA GLY A 188 15.41 7.23 -19.53
C GLY A 188 16.81 6.72 -19.88
N GLU A 189 17.88 7.44 -19.50
CA GLU A 189 19.25 7.00 -19.70
C GLU A 189 19.60 5.81 -18.79
N VAL A 190 19.18 5.86 -17.52
CA VAL A 190 19.35 4.75 -16.58
C VAL A 190 18.52 3.53 -17.05
N ALA A 191 17.29 3.75 -17.48
CA ALA A 191 16.43 2.70 -18.02
C ALA A 191 17.08 2.01 -19.24
N ALA A 192 17.61 2.79 -20.17
CA ALA A 192 18.25 2.27 -21.40
C ALA A 192 19.49 1.39 -21.11
N ARG A 193 20.20 1.66 -20.01
CA ARG A 193 21.35 0.83 -19.59
C ARG A 193 20.93 -0.41 -18.82
N SER A 194 19.80 -0.35 -18.14
CA SER A 194 19.31 -1.43 -17.27
C SER A 194 18.56 -2.52 -18.02
N ASN A 195 17.94 -2.20 -19.16
CA ASN A 195 17.26 -3.10 -20.08
C ASN A 195 16.28 -4.08 -19.41
N PRO A 196 15.24 -3.60 -18.67
CA PRO A 196 14.29 -4.46 -17.99
C PRO A 196 13.53 -5.37 -18.96
N SER A 197 13.23 -6.60 -18.53
CA SER A 197 12.39 -7.55 -19.26
C SER A 197 10.91 -7.14 -19.19
N HIS A 198 10.47 -6.67 -18.01
CA HIS A 198 9.14 -6.10 -17.78
C HIS A 198 9.25 -4.76 -17.05
N ILE A 199 8.36 -3.85 -17.41
CA ILE A 199 8.14 -2.60 -16.68
C ILE A 199 6.74 -2.64 -16.08
N LEU A 200 6.67 -2.54 -14.77
CA LEU A 200 5.42 -2.42 -14.03
C LEU A 200 5.23 -0.95 -13.64
N THR A 201 4.06 -0.40 -13.86
CA THR A 201 3.78 1.01 -13.56
C THR A 201 2.62 1.15 -12.59
N ILE A 202 2.62 2.21 -11.79
CA ILE A 202 1.54 2.53 -10.87
C ILE A 202 1.11 3.98 -11.11
N SER A 203 -0.16 4.17 -11.47
CA SER A 203 -0.75 5.49 -11.73
C SER A 203 -1.78 5.83 -10.66
N PRO A 204 -1.43 6.68 -9.67
CA PRO A 204 -2.33 6.99 -8.57
C PRO A 204 -3.51 7.89 -8.95
N ALA A 205 -3.40 8.61 -10.07
CA ALA A 205 -4.45 9.51 -10.54
C ALA A 205 -5.64 8.73 -11.11
N PRO A 206 -6.88 9.07 -10.71
CA PRO A 206 -8.07 8.40 -11.23
C PRO A 206 -8.35 8.79 -12.69
N PRO A 207 -9.10 7.96 -13.44
CA PRO A 207 -9.59 8.36 -14.76
C PRO A 207 -10.33 9.72 -14.72
N PRO A 208 -10.20 10.57 -15.74
CA PRO A 208 -9.66 10.28 -17.09
C PRO A 208 -8.14 10.52 -17.25
N ALA A 209 -7.36 10.62 -16.18
CA ALA A 209 -5.92 10.76 -16.29
C ALA A 209 -5.31 9.54 -17.01
N PRO A 210 -4.39 9.74 -17.99
CA PRO A 210 -3.75 8.65 -18.68
C PRO A 210 -2.86 7.84 -17.72
N LYS A 211 -2.81 6.54 -17.92
CA LYS A 211 -1.92 5.66 -17.15
C LYS A 211 -0.46 5.87 -17.55
N LEU A 212 0.45 5.65 -16.61
CA LEU A 212 1.88 5.72 -16.89
C LEU A 212 2.29 4.66 -17.91
N SER A 213 1.70 3.45 -17.86
CA SER A 213 1.90 2.39 -18.87
C SER A 213 1.61 2.85 -20.30
N GLU A 214 0.62 3.72 -20.49
CA GLU A 214 0.22 4.24 -21.81
C GLU A 214 1.13 5.38 -22.29
N THR A 215 1.69 6.15 -21.37
CA THR A 215 2.46 7.37 -21.67
C THR A 215 3.98 7.17 -21.64
N LEU A 216 4.45 6.08 -21.03
CA LEU A 216 5.88 5.80 -20.86
C LEU A 216 6.64 5.75 -22.19
N ILE A 217 6.00 5.25 -23.27
CA ILE A 217 6.57 5.20 -24.63
C ILE A 217 6.96 6.60 -25.16
N ASN A 218 6.29 7.66 -24.68
CA ASN A 218 6.57 9.04 -25.11
C ASN A 218 7.73 9.68 -24.35
N ILE A 219 8.26 9.01 -23.32
CA ILE A 219 9.38 9.55 -22.52
C ILE A 219 10.69 9.21 -23.25
N PRO A 220 11.57 10.22 -23.49
CA PRO A 220 12.84 10.00 -24.17
C PRO A 220 13.68 8.91 -23.50
N GLY A 221 14.17 7.96 -24.30
CA GLY A 221 14.95 6.81 -23.86
C GLY A 221 14.12 5.55 -23.58
N PHE A 222 12.84 5.67 -23.18
CA PHE A 222 11.99 4.50 -22.93
C PHE A 222 11.46 3.85 -24.22
N ASN A 223 11.14 4.63 -25.24
CA ASN A 223 10.60 4.14 -26.50
C ASN A 223 11.47 3.10 -27.24
N ARG A 224 12.75 3.01 -26.87
CA ARG A 224 13.71 2.06 -27.47
C ARG A 224 13.90 0.80 -26.63
N LEU A 225 13.32 0.74 -25.44
CA LEU A 225 13.47 -0.41 -24.56
C LEU A 225 12.73 -1.62 -25.16
N PRO A 226 13.37 -2.80 -25.19
CA PRO A 226 12.71 -4.04 -25.62
C PRO A 226 11.41 -4.32 -24.86
N ALA A 227 11.35 -4.04 -23.56
CA ALA A 227 10.13 -4.21 -22.78
C ALA A 227 8.95 -3.41 -23.36
N ILE A 228 9.16 -2.18 -23.83
CA ILE A 228 8.11 -1.37 -24.46
C ILE A 228 7.76 -1.90 -25.85
N GLN A 229 8.77 -2.23 -26.66
CA GLN A 229 8.56 -2.72 -28.02
C GLN A 229 7.82 -4.07 -28.05
N ASN A 230 8.02 -4.90 -27.04
CA ASN A 230 7.41 -6.21 -26.90
C ASN A 230 6.07 -6.19 -26.15
N GLY A 231 5.59 -5.02 -25.70
CA GLY A 231 4.34 -4.91 -24.94
C GLY A 231 4.43 -5.37 -23.48
N ASN A 232 5.65 -5.51 -22.95
CA ASN A 232 5.92 -5.94 -21.58
C ASN A 232 5.86 -4.77 -20.59
N VAL A 233 4.91 -3.86 -20.78
CA VAL A 233 4.60 -2.78 -19.85
C VAL A 233 3.21 -3.04 -19.30
N LYS A 234 3.11 -3.26 -17.98
CA LYS A 234 1.86 -3.60 -17.32
C LYS A 234 1.55 -2.57 -16.23
N GLU A 235 0.28 -2.27 -16.03
CA GLU A 235 -0.19 -1.34 -15.00
C GLU A 235 -0.65 -2.10 -13.78
N LEU A 236 -0.07 -1.81 -12.62
CA LEU A 236 -0.46 -2.34 -11.33
C LEU A 236 -1.61 -1.51 -10.73
N ASN A 237 -2.48 -2.16 -9.99
CA ASN A 237 -3.60 -1.50 -9.31
C ASN A 237 -3.09 -0.55 -8.21
N PRO A 238 -3.25 0.78 -8.34
CA PRO A 238 -2.71 1.73 -7.38
C PRO A 238 -3.30 1.56 -5.97
N THR A 239 -4.49 1.00 -5.83
CA THR A 239 -5.08 0.75 -4.53
C THR A 239 -4.30 -0.32 -3.77
N LEU A 240 -3.91 -1.42 -4.43
CA LEU A 240 -3.15 -2.50 -3.81
C LEU A 240 -1.68 -2.14 -3.57
N PHE A 241 -1.05 -1.42 -4.50
CA PHE A 241 0.40 -1.21 -4.47
C PHE A 241 0.87 0.11 -3.86
N MET A 242 -0.06 1.04 -3.58
CA MET A 242 0.30 2.38 -3.10
C MET A 242 -0.68 2.95 -2.08
N GLN A 243 -2.00 2.82 -2.30
CA GLN A 243 -3.00 3.56 -1.51
C GLN A 243 -3.40 2.84 -0.22
N ALA A 244 -3.40 1.51 -0.24
CA ALA A 244 -3.81 0.66 0.89
C ALA A 244 -2.83 -0.49 1.12
N PRO A 245 -1.54 -0.20 1.42
CA PRO A 245 -0.63 -1.24 1.85
C PRO A 245 -1.15 -1.89 3.15
N GLY A 246 -1.20 -3.23 3.19
CA GLY A 246 -1.82 -3.90 4.34
C GLY A 246 -2.13 -5.38 4.11
N PRO A 247 -3.21 -5.89 4.70
CA PRO A 247 -3.53 -7.32 4.68
C PRO A 247 -3.83 -7.87 3.28
N ARG A 248 -4.28 -7.02 2.33
CA ARG A 248 -4.43 -7.43 0.92
C ARG A 248 -3.10 -7.59 0.17
N ILE A 249 -2.01 -7.80 0.89
CA ILE A 249 -0.69 -8.15 0.32
C ILE A 249 -0.77 -9.42 -0.54
N VAL A 250 -1.69 -10.34 -0.22
CA VAL A 250 -1.95 -11.54 -1.00
C VAL A 250 -2.51 -11.20 -2.39
N ASP A 251 -3.51 -10.31 -2.45
CA ASP A 251 -4.10 -9.85 -3.72
C ASP A 251 -3.03 -9.16 -4.60
N ALA A 252 -2.14 -8.38 -3.96
CA ALA A 252 -1.04 -7.73 -4.66
C ALA A 252 -0.02 -8.73 -5.24
N LEU A 253 0.29 -9.81 -4.50
CA LEU A 253 1.15 -10.90 -4.99
C LEU A 253 0.52 -11.64 -6.17
N GLU A 254 -0.79 -11.96 -6.08
CA GLU A 254 -1.54 -12.62 -7.15
C GLU A 254 -1.59 -11.75 -8.41
N GLU A 255 -1.88 -10.46 -8.27
CA GLU A 255 -1.91 -9.52 -9.40
C GLU A 255 -0.53 -9.41 -10.06
N MET A 256 0.54 -9.15 -9.28
CA MET A 256 1.89 -8.99 -9.85
C MET A 256 2.36 -10.28 -10.52
N SER A 257 2.13 -11.44 -9.92
CA SER A 257 2.53 -12.72 -10.50
C SER A 257 1.79 -13.02 -11.80
N SER A 258 0.48 -12.76 -11.87
CA SER A 258 -0.31 -13.01 -13.07
C SER A 258 0.12 -12.13 -14.24
N LEU A 259 0.38 -10.84 -14.00
CA LEU A 259 0.81 -9.89 -15.02
C LEU A 259 2.18 -10.19 -15.64
N LEU A 260 3.02 -10.96 -14.94
CA LEU A 260 4.35 -11.35 -15.43
C LEU A 260 4.36 -12.66 -16.21
N ILE A 261 3.30 -13.45 -16.15
CA ILE A 261 3.15 -14.72 -16.87
C ILE A 261 2.41 -14.53 -18.21
N GLU A 262 1.59 -13.49 -18.30
CA GLU A 262 0.88 -13.09 -19.52
C GLU A 262 1.81 -12.46 -20.58
#